data_bb8ad5b96d45780ed564556c22675471
#
_entry.id   bb8ad5b96d45780ed564556c22675471
#
_cell.length_a   1.000
_cell.length_b   1.000
_cell.length_c   1.000
_cell.angle_alpha   90.00
_cell.angle_beta   90.00
_cell.angle_gamma   90.00
#
_symmetry.space_group_name_H-M   'P 1'
#
loop_
_entity.id
_entity.type
_entity.pdbx_description
1 polymer ?
#
loop_
_entity_poly.entity_id
_entity_poly.type
_entity_poly.pdbx_seq_one_letter_code
_entity_poly.pdbx_strand_id
1 'polypeptide(L)'
;MEYLIDLHVHSNASSHAYSTVEELIAAAKNKGLKGFALTNHGPILPDSPRHWHFGNLKVLPDNINGIRLYKGIEANIISYEGETDLPLEY
;
A
#
# COMPACT_ATOMS: atom_id res chain seq x y z
N MET A 1 -21.14 -11.74 7.83
CA MET A 1 -19.70 -11.68 8.13
C MET A 1 -19.17 -10.29 7.83
N GLU A 2 -18.46 -9.71 8.76
CA GLU A 2 -17.86 -8.41 8.55
C GLU A 2 -16.43 -8.57 8.05
N TYR A 3 -16.08 -7.78 7.02
CA TYR A 3 -14.70 -7.68 6.55
C TYR A 3 -13.99 -6.66 7.44
N LEU A 4 -13.03 -7.13 8.22
CA LEU A 4 -12.28 -6.30 9.14
C LEU A 4 -10.95 -5.80 8.55
N ILE A 5 -10.69 -6.09 7.27
CA ILE A 5 -9.47 -5.71 6.59
C ILE A 5 -9.83 -5.07 5.24
N ASP A 6 -9.26 -3.88 4.98
CA ASP A 6 -9.37 -3.24 3.67
C ASP A 6 -8.15 -3.65 2.84
N LEU A 7 -8.37 -4.25 1.68
CA LEU A 7 -7.31 -4.82 0.85
C LEU A 7 -6.77 -3.85 -0.22
N HIS A 8 -7.27 -2.62 -0.29
CA HIS A 8 -6.84 -1.67 -1.32
C HIS A 8 -6.83 -0.25 -0.76
N VAL A 9 -5.67 0.18 -0.27
CA VAL A 9 -5.50 1.50 0.37
C VAL A 9 -4.26 2.19 -0.19
N HIS A 10 -4.37 3.50 -0.45
CA HIS A 10 -3.24 4.32 -0.87
C HIS A 10 -2.89 5.34 0.22
N SER A 11 -1.60 5.58 0.40
CA SER A 11 -1.09 6.67 1.24
C SER A 11 -0.72 7.87 0.35
N ASN A 12 -0.22 8.93 0.98
CA ASN A 12 0.24 10.12 0.27
C ASN A 12 1.48 9.90 -0.61
N ALA A 13 2.04 8.68 -0.65
CA ALA A 13 3.06 8.31 -1.61
C ALA A 13 2.46 8.20 -3.03
N SER A 14 1.17 7.94 -3.16
CA SER A 14 0.46 7.95 -4.44
C SER A 14 -0.15 9.33 -4.70
N SER A 15 -0.19 9.77 -5.97
CA SER A 15 -0.92 10.98 -6.33
C SER A 15 -2.42 10.81 -6.05
N HIS A 16 -3.10 11.90 -5.75
CA HIS A 16 -4.53 11.92 -5.41
C HIS A 16 -4.90 11.19 -4.10
N ALA A 17 -3.91 10.78 -3.31
CA ALA A 17 -4.13 10.30 -1.96
C ALA A 17 -3.37 11.21 -1.00
N TYR A 18 -3.98 11.58 0.11
CA TYR A 18 -3.46 12.65 0.95
C TYR A 18 -3.16 12.25 2.38
N SER A 19 -3.49 11.03 2.78
CA SER A 19 -3.25 10.55 4.13
C SER A 19 -1.89 9.89 4.29
N THR A 20 -1.22 10.18 5.39
CA THR A 20 -0.01 9.45 5.77
C THR A 20 -0.38 8.05 6.27
N VAL A 21 0.61 7.16 6.38
CA VAL A 21 0.39 5.82 6.95
C VAL A 21 -0.12 5.93 8.39
N GLU A 22 0.41 6.85 9.19
CA GLU A 22 -0.05 7.06 10.56
C GLU A 22 -1.51 7.48 10.62
N GLU A 23 -1.94 8.36 9.73
CA GLU A 23 -3.34 8.78 9.63
C GLU A 23 -4.25 7.63 9.22
N LEU A 24 -3.77 6.77 8.30
CA LEU A 24 -4.51 5.58 7.88
C LEU A 24 -4.67 4.57 9.03
N ILE A 25 -3.62 4.38 9.83
CA ILE A 25 -3.67 3.52 11.02
C ILE A 25 -4.73 4.05 12.02
N ALA A 26 -4.71 5.36 12.29
CA ALA A 26 -5.68 5.97 13.20
C ALA A 26 -7.12 5.84 12.69
N ALA A 27 -7.33 6.06 11.39
CA ALA A 27 -8.64 5.93 10.77
C ALA A 27 -9.15 4.49 10.80
N ALA A 28 -8.27 3.52 10.53
CA ALA A 28 -8.61 2.09 10.60
C ALA A 28 -9.04 1.70 12.01
N LYS A 29 -8.32 2.17 13.02
CA LYS A 29 -8.65 1.90 14.41
C LYS A 29 -10.01 2.47 14.79
N ASN A 30 -10.29 3.71 14.36
CA ASN A 30 -11.59 4.36 14.62
C ASN A 30 -12.76 3.60 13.99
N LYS A 31 -12.55 3.02 12.81
CA LYS A 31 -13.58 2.26 12.09
C LYS A 31 -13.71 0.82 12.57
N GLY A 32 -12.88 0.37 13.49
CA GLY A 32 -12.89 -0.99 13.97
C GLY A 32 -12.26 -2.00 13.01
N LEU A 33 -11.45 -1.57 12.06
CA LEU A 33 -10.73 -2.47 11.16
C LEU A 33 -9.59 -3.15 11.91
N LYS A 34 -9.31 -4.39 11.55
CA LYS A 34 -8.19 -5.16 12.10
C LYS A 34 -6.87 -4.92 11.33
N GLY A 35 -6.99 -4.47 10.09
CA GLY A 35 -5.82 -4.19 9.27
C GLY A 35 -6.20 -3.63 7.91
N PHE A 36 -5.17 -3.32 7.12
CA PHE A 36 -5.37 -2.93 5.73
C PHE A 36 -4.12 -3.27 4.92
N ALA A 37 -4.30 -3.39 3.60
CA ALA A 37 -3.19 -3.55 2.67
C ALA A 37 -2.86 -2.19 2.06
N LEU A 38 -1.64 -1.74 2.27
CA LEU A 38 -1.12 -0.51 1.66
C LEU A 38 -0.65 -0.86 0.26
N THR A 39 -1.37 -0.36 -0.76
CA THR A 39 -1.14 -0.73 -2.17
C THR A 39 -1.02 0.52 -3.04
N ASN A 40 0.01 1.33 -2.79
CA ASN A 40 0.28 2.51 -3.61
C ASN A 40 0.51 2.13 -5.07
N HIS A 41 0.25 3.07 -5.98
CA HIS A 41 0.45 2.86 -7.41
C HIS A 41 1.89 2.51 -7.75
N GLY A 42 2.08 1.61 -8.74
CA GLY A 42 3.40 1.19 -9.20
C GLY A 42 4.18 2.31 -9.88
N PRO A 43 5.51 2.18 -9.98
CA PRO A 43 6.42 3.30 -10.30
C PRO A 43 6.36 3.82 -11.73
N ILE A 44 5.71 3.14 -12.67
CA ILE A 44 5.63 3.62 -14.07
C ILE A 44 4.78 4.89 -14.21
N LEU A 45 3.83 5.13 -13.30
CA LEU A 45 3.01 6.34 -13.35
C LEU A 45 3.84 7.56 -12.93
N PRO A 46 3.71 8.72 -13.62
CA PRO A 46 4.59 9.88 -13.38
C PRO A 46 4.64 10.36 -11.93
N ASP A 47 3.51 10.38 -11.24
CA ASP A 47 3.40 10.92 -9.89
C ASP A 47 3.31 9.83 -8.82
N SER A 48 3.80 8.64 -9.12
CA SER A 48 3.78 7.54 -8.17
C SER A 48 5.14 7.35 -7.51
N PRO A 49 5.20 6.59 -6.40
CA PRO A 49 6.47 6.37 -5.71
C PRO A 49 7.44 5.56 -6.57
N ARG A 50 8.73 5.75 -6.33
CA ARG A 50 9.79 5.00 -7.00
C ARG A 50 9.85 3.56 -6.49
N HIS A 51 10.49 2.69 -7.25
CA HIS A 51 10.54 1.26 -6.90
C HIS A 51 11.13 0.98 -5.51
N TRP A 52 12.11 1.76 -5.06
CA TRP A 52 12.69 1.55 -3.72
C TRP A 52 11.70 1.83 -2.58
N HIS A 53 10.63 2.61 -2.82
CA HIS A 53 9.56 2.79 -1.83
C HIS A 53 8.99 1.42 -1.42
N PHE A 54 8.74 0.54 -2.40
CA PHE A 54 8.15 -0.78 -2.15
C PHE A 54 9.12 -1.69 -1.40
N GLY A 55 10.40 -1.67 -1.75
CA GLY A 55 11.42 -2.39 -1.00
C GLY A 55 11.56 -1.87 0.43
N ASN A 56 11.49 -0.56 0.59
CA ASN A 56 11.61 0.09 1.90
C ASN A 56 10.40 -0.13 2.81
N LEU A 57 9.26 -0.54 2.27
CA LEU A 57 8.09 -0.88 3.10
C LEU A 57 8.42 -1.95 4.15
N LYS A 58 9.43 -2.77 3.91
CA LYS A 58 9.87 -3.81 4.85
C LYS A 58 10.31 -3.26 6.20
N VAL A 59 10.72 -1.99 6.28
CA VAL A 59 11.11 -1.39 7.57
C VAL A 59 9.92 -1.02 8.44
N LEU A 60 8.72 -0.95 7.86
CA LEU A 60 7.51 -0.70 8.64
C LEU A 60 7.12 -1.95 9.42
N PRO A 61 6.71 -1.82 10.68
CA PRO A 61 6.21 -2.97 11.45
C PRO A 61 4.98 -3.59 10.78
N ASP A 62 4.82 -4.89 10.94
CA ASP A 62 3.64 -5.60 10.44
C ASP A 62 2.38 -5.32 11.26
N ASN A 63 2.55 -4.80 12.47
CA ASN A 63 1.43 -4.43 13.33
C ASN A 63 1.75 -3.09 14.00
N ILE A 64 0.85 -2.13 13.88
CA ILE A 64 1.00 -0.80 14.45
C ILE A 64 -0.28 -0.49 15.23
N ASN A 65 -0.15 -0.28 16.54
CA ASN A 65 -1.28 0.04 17.42
C ASN A 65 -2.45 -0.96 17.31
N GLY A 66 -2.15 -2.22 17.08
CA GLY A 66 -3.15 -3.28 16.94
C GLY A 66 -3.71 -3.43 15.52
N ILE A 67 -3.26 -2.61 14.57
CA ILE A 67 -3.68 -2.69 13.17
C ILE A 67 -2.62 -3.46 12.37
N ARG A 68 -3.04 -4.52 11.71
CA ARG A 68 -2.17 -5.30 10.82
C ARG A 68 -1.94 -4.56 9.51
N LEU A 69 -0.68 -4.32 9.17
CA LEU A 69 -0.29 -3.65 7.93
C LEU A 69 0.21 -4.69 6.92
N TYR A 70 -0.54 -4.89 5.85
CA TYR A 70 -0.11 -5.69 4.70
C TYR A 70 0.54 -4.76 3.68
N LYS A 71 1.68 -5.16 3.15
CA LYS A 71 2.49 -4.33 2.25
C LYS A 71 2.37 -4.87 0.85
N GLY A 72 1.89 -4.04 -0.06
CA GLY A 72 1.62 -4.45 -1.43
C GLY A 72 1.82 -3.32 -2.42
N ILE A 73 1.27 -3.50 -3.61
CA ILE A 73 1.38 -2.57 -4.72
C ILE A 73 0.17 -2.69 -5.62
N GLU A 74 -0.28 -1.57 -6.16
CA GLU A 74 -1.17 -1.56 -7.31
C GLU A 74 -0.28 -1.47 -8.55
N ALA A 75 0.17 -2.64 -9.03
CA ALA A 75 1.13 -2.74 -10.13
C ALA A 75 0.47 -2.43 -11.49
N ASN A 76 1.26 -1.83 -12.39
CA ASN A 76 0.82 -1.59 -13.76
C ASN A 76 1.34 -2.72 -14.66
N ILE A 77 0.48 -3.22 -15.56
CA ILE A 77 0.88 -4.19 -16.56
C ILE A 77 1.48 -3.41 -17.73
N ILE A 78 2.74 -3.68 -18.06
CA ILE A 78 3.50 -2.90 -19.03
C ILE A 78 3.76 -3.62 -20.35
N SER A 79 3.31 -4.87 -20.49
CA SER A 79 3.45 -5.62 -21.73
C SER A 79 2.31 -6.60 -21.92
N TYR A 80 2.15 -7.11 -23.16
CA TYR A 80 1.13 -8.10 -23.47
C TYR A 80 1.43 -9.47 -22.82
N GLU A 81 2.68 -9.71 -22.40
CA GLU A 81 3.07 -10.92 -21.67
C GLU A 81 2.72 -10.85 -20.18
N GLY A 82 2.16 -9.72 -19.72
CA GLY A 82 1.77 -9.56 -18.33
C GLY A 82 2.89 -9.09 -17.40
N GLU A 83 3.97 -8.54 -17.96
CA GLU A 83 5.03 -7.96 -17.15
C GLU A 83 4.51 -6.74 -16.39
N THR A 84 4.98 -6.54 -15.16
CA THR A 84 4.59 -5.41 -14.32
C THR A 84 5.75 -4.45 -14.15
N ASP A 85 5.43 -3.24 -13.67
CA ASP A 85 6.38 -2.15 -13.49
C ASP A 85 7.22 -2.27 -12.21
N LEU A 86 7.07 -3.34 -11.44
CA LEU A 86 7.89 -3.60 -10.26
C LEU A 86 8.49 -5.01 -10.34
N PRO A 87 9.83 -5.15 -10.22
CA PRO A 87 10.48 -6.46 -10.19
C PRO A 87 10.01 -7.30 -9.00
N LEU A 88 9.97 -8.63 -9.20
CA LEU A 88 9.48 -9.56 -8.18
C LEU A 88 10.33 -9.56 -6.90
N GLU A 89 11.59 -9.11 -6.94
CA GLU A 89 12.43 -9.04 -5.76
C GLU A 89 12.00 -7.96 -4.75
N TYR A 90 11.09 -7.10 -5.13
CA TYR A 90 10.49 -6.14 -4.22
C TYR A 90 9.18 -6.71 -3.67
#